data_1bb498884bbc3cb831e83928dc00d919
#
_entry.id   1bb498884bbc3cb831e83928dc00d919
#
_cell.length_a   1.000
_cell.length_b   1.000
_cell.length_c   1.000
_cell.angle_alpha   90.00
_cell.angle_beta   90.00
_cell.angle_gamma   90.00
#
_symmetry.space_group_name_H-M   'P 1'
#
loop_
_entity.id
_entity.type
_entity.pdbx_description
1 polymer ?
#
loop_
_entity_poly.entity_id
_entity_poly.type
_entity_poly.pdbx_seq_one_letter_code
_entity_poly.pdbx_strand_id
1 'polypeptide(L)'
;HVHTRYSFDAFIFGTTASPDDAYKYAKGSPIKHPLGFDMQLDDPLDFYAVTDHAAWLGMIRAYADPNSKPGQLDFASDLHGLNDPENLNTNTFTKRAGLFASLISTELVEPSKNPLKMLGAYLNEDTIYGTAAYDRETHQSAWRDIAEAAERHNNPGEFTTFIAYEFTSSGPGQSNLHRNVIFQNSKAPIQPFSIVDSANPE
;
A
#
# COMPACT_ATOMS: atom_id res chain seq x y z
N HIS A 1 4.53 -13.38 -1.08
CA HIS A 1 3.79 -12.21 -1.56
C HIS A 1 2.70 -11.86 -0.56
N VAL A 2 2.77 -10.64 -0.03
CA VAL A 2 1.81 -10.14 0.94
C VAL A 2 1.79 -8.61 0.91
N HIS A 3 0.64 -8.03 1.28
CA HIS A 3 0.45 -6.59 1.41
C HIS A 3 0.37 -6.18 2.88
N THR A 4 0.94 -5.02 3.20
CA THR A 4 0.91 -4.40 4.51
C THR A 4 0.04 -3.13 4.50
N ARG A 5 0.08 -2.38 5.60
CA ARG A 5 -0.58 -1.06 5.69
C ARG A 5 -0.09 -0.02 4.67
N TYR A 6 0.95 -0.32 3.90
CA TYR A 6 1.47 0.59 2.88
C TYR A 6 0.84 0.40 1.51
N SER A 7 0.25 -0.76 1.22
CA SER A 7 -0.57 -0.95 0.03
C SER A 7 -1.88 -0.17 0.14
N PHE A 8 -2.24 0.51 -0.93
CA PHE A 8 -3.45 1.35 -0.95
C PHE A 8 -4.73 0.54 -0.70
N ASP A 9 -4.85 -0.61 -1.33
CA ASP A 9 -5.98 -1.54 -1.20
C ASP A 9 -6.03 -2.18 0.19
N ALA A 10 -4.93 -2.74 0.66
CA ALA A 10 -4.83 -3.36 1.97
C ALA A 10 -5.20 -2.36 3.09
N PHE A 11 -4.68 -1.13 3.02
CA PHE A 11 -5.02 -0.10 4.00
C PHE A 11 -6.51 0.27 3.95
N ILE A 12 -7.08 0.43 2.75
CA ILE A 12 -8.51 0.74 2.60
C ILE A 12 -9.36 -0.36 3.22
N PHE A 13 -9.00 -1.62 3.07
CA PHE A 13 -9.75 -2.75 3.65
C PHE A 13 -9.39 -3.07 5.11
N GLY A 14 -8.60 -2.22 5.76
CA GLY A 14 -8.41 -2.26 7.21
C GLY A 14 -7.12 -2.95 7.66
N THR A 15 -6.18 -3.23 6.76
CA THR A 15 -4.87 -3.76 7.15
C THR A 15 -4.08 -2.71 7.93
N THR A 16 -3.74 -3.03 9.18
CA THR A 16 -2.93 -2.19 10.07
C THR A 16 -1.51 -2.73 10.25
N ALA A 17 -1.28 -3.98 9.85
CA ALA A 17 0.00 -4.65 10.00
C ALA A 17 1.12 -3.91 9.27
N SER A 18 2.22 -3.69 9.96
CA SER A 18 3.47 -3.15 9.40
C SER A 18 4.26 -4.23 8.64
N PRO A 19 5.30 -3.86 7.88
CA PRO A 19 6.23 -4.83 7.32
C PRO A 19 6.86 -5.75 8.38
N ASP A 20 7.23 -5.21 9.54
CA ASP A 20 7.75 -6.02 10.66
C ASP A 20 6.71 -7.03 11.17
N ASP A 21 5.43 -6.64 11.27
CA ASP A 21 4.37 -7.55 11.69
C ASP A 21 4.17 -8.69 10.69
N ALA A 22 4.25 -8.38 9.38
CA ALA A 22 4.19 -9.39 8.33
C ALA A 22 5.33 -10.42 8.46
N TYR A 23 6.56 -9.98 8.72
CA TYR A 23 7.68 -10.90 8.94
C TYR A 23 7.59 -11.67 10.25
N LYS A 24 7.11 -11.05 11.35
CA LYS A 24 6.83 -11.76 12.60
C LYS A 24 5.80 -12.86 12.38
N TYR A 25 4.70 -12.55 11.69
CA TYR A 25 3.68 -13.52 11.35
C TYR A 25 4.23 -14.67 10.52
N ALA A 26 5.02 -14.39 9.48
CA ALA A 26 5.66 -15.39 8.64
C ALA A 26 6.59 -16.34 9.44
N LYS A 27 7.23 -15.82 10.50
CA LYS A 27 8.07 -16.61 11.43
C LYS A 27 7.26 -17.32 12.53
N GLY A 28 5.92 -17.38 12.40
CA GLY A 28 5.05 -18.07 13.37
C GLY A 28 4.77 -17.30 14.66
N SER A 29 5.11 -16.00 14.73
CA SER A 29 4.72 -15.19 15.90
C SER A 29 3.28 -14.69 15.74
N PRO A 30 2.49 -14.61 16.82
CA PRO A 30 1.15 -14.06 16.73
C PRO A 30 1.19 -12.55 16.43
N ILE A 31 0.24 -12.10 15.60
CA ILE A 31 -0.04 -10.68 15.38
C ILE A 31 -1.51 -10.39 15.63
N LYS A 32 -1.84 -9.13 15.93
CA LYS A 32 -3.23 -8.71 16.13
C LYS A 32 -3.95 -8.49 14.80
N HIS A 33 -5.08 -9.16 14.64
CA HIS A 33 -6.02 -8.80 13.59
C HIS A 33 -6.70 -7.46 13.95
N PRO A 34 -7.06 -6.61 12.97
CA PRO A 34 -7.77 -5.35 13.23
C PRO A 34 -9.06 -5.50 14.05
N LEU A 35 -9.71 -6.64 13.99
CA LEU A 35 -10.90 -6.96 14.80
C LEU A 35 -10.57 -7.45 16.23
N GLY A 36 -9.29 -7.42 16.65
CA GLY A 36 -8.87 -7.62 18.03
C GLY A 36 -8.46 -9.03 18.44
N PHE A 37 -8.61 -10.03 17.59
CA PHE A 37 -8.13 -11.39 17.87
C PHE A 37 -6.68 -11.60 17.40
N ASP A 38 -6.02 -12.62 17.95
CA ASP A 38 -4.68 -13.00 17.51
C ASP A 38 -4.75 -13.90 16.26
N MET A 39 -3.84 -13.67 15.32
CA MET A 39 -3.58 -14.53 14.17
C MET A 39 -2.16 -15.06 14.26
N GLN A 40 -1.99 -16.34 13.98
CA GLN A 40 -0.70 -17.02 14.01
C GLN A 40 -0.70 -18.13 12.97
N LEU A 41 0.44 -18.35 12.31
CA LEU A 41 0.64 -19.55 11.50
C LEU A 41 0.92 -20.75 12.40
N ASP A 42 0.37 -21.91 12.06
CA ASP A 42 0.68 -23.17 12.74
C ASP A 42 2.16 -23.55 12.52
N ASP A 43 2.63 -23.40 11.29
CA ASP A 43 4.01 -23.66 10.91
C ASP A 43 4.66 -22.39 10.34
N PRO A 44 5.86 -21.98 10.82
CA PRO A 44 6.63 -20.88 10.23
C PRO A 44 6.98 -21.14 8.77
N LEU A 45 7.12 -20.08 8.00
CA LEU A 45 7.59 -20.14 6.61
C LEU A 45 9.12 -20.12 6.57
N ASP A 46 9.70 -20.69 5.51
CA ASP A 46 11.14 -20.68 5.27
C ASP A 46 11.64 -19.37 4.66
N PHE A 47 10.78 -18.70 3.89
CA PHE A 47 11.09 -17.43 3.24
C PHE A 47 9.84 -16.58 3.01
N TYR A 48 10.04 -15.28 2.90
CA TYR A 48 8.93 -14.35 2.72
C TYR A 48 9.37 -13.04 2.05
N ALA A 49 8.42 -12.37 1.40
CA ALA A 49 8.62 -11.03 0.87
C ALA A 49 7.36 -10.18 1.07
N VAL A 50 7.53 -9.02 1.67
CA VAL A 50 6.52 -7.95 1.62
C VAL A 50 6.57 -7.34 0.23
N THR A 51 5.45 -7.31 -0.44
CA THR A 51 5.31 -6.89 -1.85
C THR A 51 4.12 -5.95 -2.01
N ASP A 52 4.12 -4.90 -1.22
CA ASP A 52 3.11 -3.84 -1.32
C ASP A 52 3.09 -3.25 -2.74
N HIS A 53 1.93 -2.82 -3.19
CA HIS A 53 1.79 -2.10 -4.46
C HIS A 53 2.70 -0.88 -4.49
N ALA A 54 3.56 -0.78 -5.50
CA ALA A 54 4.42 0.39 -5.71
C ALA A 54 3.60 1.64 -6.05
N ALA A 55 2.47 1.48 -6.72
CA ALA A 55 1.54 2.57 -6.96
C ALA A 55 0.98 3.08 -5.61
N TRP A 56 1.12 4.40 -5.36
CA TRP A 56 0.59 5.05 -4.15
C TRP A 56 1.09 4.46 -2.82
N LEU A 57 2.25 3.85 -2.83
CA LEU A 57 2.85 3.22 -1.67
C LEU A 57 2.89 4.18 -0.46
N GLY A 58 2.22 3.83 0.62
CA GLY A 58 2.11 4.63 1.83
C GLY A 58 1.19 5.86 1.76
N MET A 59 0.72 6.26 0.57
CA MET A 59 -0.02 7.52 0.39
C MET A 59 -1.39 7.50 1.05
N ILE A 60 -2.18 6.42 0.89
CA ILE A 60 -3.53 6.36 1.47
C ILE A 60 -3.45 6.41 3.00
N ARG A 61 -2.46 5.73 3.57
CA ARG A 61 -2.19 5.81 5.01
C ARG A 61 -1.83 7.23 5.44
N ALA A 62 -1.02 7.94 4.65
CA ALA A 62 -0.66 9.32 4.96
C ALA A 62 -1.87 10.27 4.85
N TYR A 63 -2.75 10.09 3.86
CA TYR A 63 -4.00 10.87 3.80
C TYR A 63 -4.91 10.61 5.00
N ALA A 64 -4.92 9.40 5.56
CA ALA A 64 -5.74 9.09 6.73
C ALA A 64 -5.21 9.69 8.04
N ASP A 65 -3.99 10.18 8.08
CA ASP A 65 -3.40 10.86 9.24
C ASP A 65 -3.53 12.39 9.10
N PRO A 66 -4.41 13.05 9.86
CA PRO A 66 -4.63 14.50 9.77
C PRO A 66 -3.40 15.34 10.15
N ASN A 67 -2.41 14.73 10.82
CA ASN A 67 -1.17 15.42 11.21
C ASN A 67 -0.09 15.33 10.13
N SER A 68 -0.25 14.48 9.13
CA SER A 68 0.68 14.38 8.01
C SER A 68 0.47 15.52 7.01
N LYS A 69 1.50 15.85 6.24
CA LYS A 69 1.39 16.84 5.15
C LYS A 69 0.35 16.42 4.09
N PRO A 70 0.31 15.16 3.59
CA PRO A 70 -0.74 14.71 2.70
C PRO A 70 -2.13 14.72 3.33
N GLY A 71 -2.24 14.41 4.63
CA GLY A 71 -3.52 14.40 5.35
C GLY A 71 -4.13 15.78 5.57
N GLN A 72 -3.37 16.85 5.37
CA GLN A 72 -3.86 18.22 5.46
C GLN A 72 -4.51 18.74 4.16
N LEU A 73 -4.49 17.93 3.09
CA LEU A 73 -5.16 18.26 1.85
C LEU A 73 -6.69 18.14 2.03
N ASP A 74 -7.43 19.06 1.42
CA ASP A 74 -8.90 19.14 1.60
C ASP A 74 -9.61 17.81 1.35
N PHE A 75 -9.19 17.08 0.30
CA PHE A 75 -9.79 15.78 -0.04
C PHE A 75 -9.45 14.66 0.95
N ALA A 76 -8.39 14.80 1.75
CA ALA A 76 -7.95 13.77 2.69
C ALA A 76 -8.89 13.61 3.89
N SER A 77 -9.71 14.62 4.17
CA SER A 77 -10.61 14.62 5.33
C SER A 77 -11.57 13.41 5.38
N ASP A 78 -12.01 12.91 4.22
CA ASP A 78 -12.89 11.73 4.14
C ASP A 78 -12.18 10.41 4.51
N LEU A 79 -10.85 10.42 4.54
CA LEU A 79 -10.00 9.29 4.89
C LEU A 79 -9.52 9.34 6.35
N HIS A 80 -9.68 10.48 7.03
CA HIS A 80 -9.20 10.64 8.40
C HIS A 80 -9.78 9.55 9.31
N GLY A 81 -8.90 8.97 10.12
CA GLY A 81 -9.29 7.93 11.06
C GLY A 81 -9.81 6.63 10.43
N LEU A 82 -9.61 6.40 9.12
CA LEU A 82 -10.18 5.24 8.42
C LEU A 82 -9.88 3.92 9.14
N ASN A 83 -8.68 3.79 9.70
CA ASN A 83 -8.25 2.58 10.42
C ASN A 83 -8.09 2.82 11.94
N ASP A 84 -8.77 3.82 12.50
CA ASP A 84 -8.91 3.93 13.94
C ASP A 84 -9.74 2.76 14.50
N PRO A 85 -9.48 2.31 15.72
CA PRO A 85 -10.11 1.10 16.28
C PRO A 85 -11.64 1.07 16.18
N GLU A 86 -12.31 2.21 16.36
CA GLU A 86 -13.76 2.33 16.24
C GLU A 86 -14.28 2.16 14.81
N ASN A 87 -13.43 2.38 13.80
CA ASN A 87 -13.76 2.25 12.38
C ASN A 87 -13.35 0.89 11.78
N LEU A 88 -12.63 0.06 12.54
CA LEU A 88 -12.23 -1.28 12.15
C LEU A 88 -13.33 -2.29 12.52
N ASN A 89 -14.41 -2.28 11.74
CA ASN A 89 -15.53 -3.18 11.95
C ASN A 89 -16.24 -3.49 10.62
N THR A 90 -17.08 -4.52 10.61
CA THR A 90 -17.77 -5.00 9.40
C THR A 90 -18.78 -3.99 8.84
N ASN A 91 -19.30 -3.06 9.66
CA ASN A 91 -20.27 -2.06 9.22
C ASN A 91 -19.64 -1.01 8.28
N THR A 92 -18.31 -0.87 8.30
CA THR A 92 -17.59 0.07 7.44
C THR A 92 -17.24 -0.52 6.08
N PHE A 93 -17.52 -1.81 5.82
CA PHE A 93 -17.14 -2.49 4.59
C PHE A 93 -17.67 -1.81 3.33
N THR A 94 -18.93 -1.40 3.32
CA THR A 94 -19.53 -0.72 2.16
C THR A 94 -18.84 0.62 1.86
N LYS A 95 -18.50 1.39 2.92
CA LYS A 95 -17.72 2.63 2.75
C LYS A 95 -16.36 2.31 2.12
N ARG A 96 -15.65 1.32 2.64
CA ARG A 96 -14.31 0.91 2.17
C ARG A 96 -14.34 0.42 0.73
N ALA A 97 -15.33 -0.40 0.38
CA ALA A 97 -15.53 -0.87 -0.99
C ALA A 97 -15.82 0.29 -1.95
N GLY A 98 -16.60 1.28 -1.53
CA GLY A 98 -16.84 2.51 -2.30
C GLY A 98 -15.57 3.34 -2.50
N LEU A 99 -14.74 3.48 -1.47
CA LEU A 99 -13.43 4.13 -1.53
C LEU A 99 -12.52 3.42 -2.54
N PHE A 100 -12.40 2.11 -2.43
CA PHE A 100 -11.60 1.30 -3.35
C PHE A 100 -12.09 1.42 -4.79
N ALA A 101 -13.39 1.27 -5.02
CA ALA A 101 -13.97 1.39 -6.35
C ALA A 101 -13.71 2.76 -6.99
N SER A 102 -13.70 3.84 -6.19
CA SER A 102 -13.40 5.18 -6.71
C SER A 102 -11.94 5.37 -7.11
N LEU A 103 -11.01 4.63 -6.48
CA LEU A 103 -9.58 4.67 -6.83
C LEU A 103 -9.27 3.92 -8.12
N ILE A 104 -9.96 2.80 -8.36
CA ILE A 104 -9.72 1.97 -9.54
C ILE A 104 -10.62 2.31 -10.73
N SER A 105 -11.59 3.20 -10.54
CA SER A 105 -12.51 3.64 -11.62
C SER A 105 -11.73 4.45 -12.64
N THR A 106 -11.65 3.92 -13.87
CA THR A 106 -11.00 4.56 -15.02
C THR A 106 -11.91 5.53 -15.76
N GLU A 107 -13.14 5.76 -15.28
CA GLU A 107 -13.99 6.78 -15.87
C GLU A 107 -13.38 8.16 -15.61
N LEU A 108 -13.00 8.83 -16.69
CA LEU A 108 -12.65 10.24 -16.73
C LEU A 108 -13.84 11.02 -16.14
N VAL A 109 -13.77 11.29 -14.87
CA VAL A 109 -14.80 12.03 -14.19
C VAL A 109 -14.44 13.51 -14.31
N GLU A 110 -15.37 14.29 -14.82
CA GLU A 110 -15.39 15.76 -14.67
C GLU A 110 -14.89 16.18 -13.29
N PRO A 111 -14.24 17.35 -13.12
CA PRO A 111 -13.74 17.81 -11.82
C PRO A 111 -14.84 17.65 -10.77
N SER A 112 -14.83 16.56 -10.09
CA SER A 112 -15.84 16.18 -9.11
C SER A 112 -15.46 16.80 -7.77
N LYS A 113 -16.45 17.32 -7.06
CA LYS A 113 -16.27 17.69 -5.64
C LYS A 113 -16.03 16.47 -4.74
N ASN A 114 -16.05 15.25 -5.29
CA ASN A 114 -15.70 14.04 -4.57
C ASN A 114 -14.19 13.84 -4.63
N PRO A 115 -13.46 13.97 -3.50
CA PRO A 115 -12.01 13.93 -3.44
C PRO A 115 -11.43 12.59 -3.90
N LEU A 116 -12.18 11.48 -3.74
CA LEU A 116 -11.73 10.16 -4.18
C LEU A 116 -11.84 9.97 -5.70
N LYS A 117 -12.81 10.61 -6.34
CA LYS A 117 -12.88 10.67 -7.81
C LYS A 117 -11.73 11.51 -8.37
N MET A 118 -11.31 12.56 -7.66
CA MET A 118 -10.11 13.32 -8.02
C MET A 118 -8.85 12.47 -7.89
N LEU A 119 -8.71 11.69 -6.82
CA LEU A 119 -7.58 10.78 -6.65
C LEU A 119 -7.53 9.73 -7.77
N GLY A 120 -8.68 9.15 -8.16
CA GLY A 120 -8.78 8.23 -9.29
C GLY A 120 -8.43 8.87 -10.63
N ALA A 121 -8.80 10.13 -10.85
CA ALA A 121 -8.41 10.88 -12.05
C ALA A 121 -6.88 11.16 -12.07
N TYR A 122 -6.28 11.45 -10.92
CA TYR A 122 -4.83 11.62 -10.80
C TYR A 122 -4.04 10.32 -11.06
N LEU A 123 -4.64 9.16 -10.80
CA LEU A 123 -4.04 7.85 -11.11
C LEU A 123 -3.84 7.62 -12.62
N ASN A 124 -4.57 8.33 -13.46
CA ASN A 124 -4.56 8.17 -14.93
C ASN A 124 -3.79 9.26 -15.68
N GLU A 125 -3.18 10.23 -14.99
CA GLU A 125 -2.41 11.28 -15.65
C GLU A 125 -0.92 10.97 -15.68
N ASP A 126 -0.28 11.20 -16.83
CA ASP A 126 1.15 10.96 -17.10
C ASP A 126 2.14 11.76 -16.21
N THR A 127 1.64 12.52 -15.23
CA THR A 127 2.47 13.46 -14.45
C THR A 127 2.07 13.60 -12.99
N ILE A 128 1.80 12.51 -12.31
CA ILE A 128 1.42 12.53 -10.88
C ILE A 128 2.53 13.09 -9.96
N TYR A 129 3.79 12.95 -10.34
CA TYR A 129 4.92 13.51 -9.58
C TYR A 129 4.90 15.03 -9.39
N GLY A 130 4.10 15.76 -10.16
CA GLY A 130 3.95 17.21 -10.04
C GLY A 130 2.69 17.66 -9.31
N THR A 131 1.82 16.75 -8.88
CA THR A 131 0.56 17.10 -8.21
C THR A 131 0.76 17.26 -6.70
N ALA A 132 -0.01 18.16 -6.09
CA ALA A 132 -0.02 18.33 -4.63
C ALA A 132 -0.49 17.06 -3.89
N ALA A 133 -1.13 16.13 -4.58
CA ALA A 133 -1.60 14.87 -4.01
C ALA A 133 -0.47 13.87 -3.76
N TYR A 134 0.57 13.84 -4.60
CA TYR A 134 1.68 12.91 -4.44
C TYR A 134 2.79 13.52 -3.57
N ASP A 135 3.07 12.90 -2.44
CA ASP A 135 4.20 13.27 -1.57
C ASP A 135 5.33 12.25 -1.69
N ARG A 136 6.39 12.65 -2.40
CA ARG A 136 7.55 11.78 -2.64
C ARG A 136 8.22 11.29 -1.36
N GLU A 137 8.29 12.14 -0.34
CA GLU A 137 8.90 11.79 0.95
C GLU A 137 8.13 10.66 1.64
N THR A 138 6.80 10.74 1.65
CA THR A 138 5.93 9.67 2.16
C THR A 138 6.17 8.36 1.41
N HIS A 139 6.20 8.40 0.08
CA HIS A 139 6.41 7.22 -0.76
C HIS A 139 7.79 6.58 -0.49
N GLN A 140 8.85 7.37 -0.50
CA GLN A 140 10.21 6.89 -0.22
C GLN A 140 10.39 6.41 1.21
N SER A 141 9.70 7.01 2.18
CA SER A 141 9.75 6.58 3.57
C SER A 141 9.07 5.21 3.75
N ALA A 142 7.92 4.99 3.12
CA ALA A 142 7.25 3.70 3.14
C ALA A 142 8.11 2.60 2.49
N TRP A 143 8.72 2.89 1.35
CA TRP A 143 9.64 1.97 0.68
C TRP A 143 10.86 1.63 1.52
N ARG A 144 11.47 2.63 2.14
CA ARG A 144 12.62 2.41 3.02
C ARG A 144 12.26 1.52 4.20
N ASP A 145 11.10 1.71 4.83
CA ASP A 145 10.65 0.86 5.94
C ASP A 145 10.45 -0.59 5.49
N ILE A 146 9.90 -0.83 4.29
CA ILE A 146 9.77 -2.18 3.72
C ILE A 146 11.15 -2.82 3.50
N ALA A 147 12.07 -2.08 2.88
CA ALA A 147 13.41 -2.59 2.60
C ALA A 147 14.20 -2.88 3.88
N GLU A 148 14.15 -1.96 4.85
CA GLU A 148 14.80 -2.15 6.16
C GLU A 148 14.17 -3.27 6.97
N ALA A 149 12.85 -3.47 6.92
CA ALA A 149 12.19 -4.58 7.57
C ALA A 149 12.63 -5.92 6.97
N ALA A 150 12.74 -6.01 5.65
CA ALA A 150 13.29 -7.20 5.00
C ALA A 150 14.70 -7.52 5.53
N GLU A 151 15.61 -6.54 5.57
CA GLU A 151 16.97 -6.74 6.06
C GLU A 151 17.00 -7.13 7.57
N ARG A 152 16.19 -6.47 8.41
CA ARG A 152 16.12 -6.78 9.86
C ARG A 152 15.68 -8.20 10.15
N HIS A 153 14.80 -8.76 9.32
CA HIS A 153 14.24 -10.09 9.52
C HIS A 153 14.98 -11.19 8.78
N ASN A 154 15.93 -10.83 7.90
CA ASN A 154 16.69 -11.80 7.12
C ASN A 154 17.71 -12.54 8.02
N ASN A 155 17.53 -13.84 8.13
CA ASN A 155 18.43 -14.75 8.85
C ASN A 155 18.69 -15.99 7.98
N PRO A 156 19.63 -15.90 7.01
CA PRO A 156 19.89 -16.99 6.08
C PRO A 156 20.22 -18.32 6.78
N GLY A 157 19.55 -19.38 6.36
CA GLY A 157 19.62 -20.70 6.97
C GLY A 157 18.48 -21.02 7.94
N GLU A 158 17.77 -20.02 8.42
CA GLU A 158 16.56 -20.17 9.24
C GLU A 158 15.34 -19.55 8.57
N PHE A 159 15.45 -18.29 8.15
CA PHE A 159 14.37 -17.56 7.49
C PHE A 159 14.95 -16.56 6.48
N THR A 160 14.58 -16.69 5.22
CA THR A 160 15.09 -15.83 4.15
C THR A 160 14.05 -14.76 3.80
N THR A 161 14.48 -13.50 3.72
CA THR A 161 13.64 -12.39 3.26
C THR A 161 14.21 -11.77 1.99
N PHE A 162 13.31 -11.13 1.23
CA PHE A 162 13.69 -10.41 0.01
C PHE A 162 13.11 -9.00 0.08
N ILE A 163 13.92 -8.02 -0.34
CA ILE A 163 13.40 -6.69 -0.66
C ILE A 163 12.60 -6.84 -1.96
N ALA A 164 11.33 -6.45 -1.94
CA ALA A 164 10.44 -6.63 -3.06
C ALA A 164 9.29 -5.63 -3.05
N TYR A 165 8.64 -5.49 -4.18
CA TYR A 165 7.39 -4.74 -4.32
C TYR A 165 6.53 -5.34 -5.43
N GLU A 166 5.26 -4.96 -5.48
CA GLU A 166 4.39 -5.32 -6.59
C GLU A 166 4.23 -4.14 -7.56
N PHE A 167 4.69 -4.36 -8.79
CA PHE A 167 4.33 -3.47 -9.90
C PHE A 167 2.92 -3.82 -10.37
N THR A 168 2.05 -2.81 -10.37
CA THR A 168 0.67 -2.93 -10.80
C THR A 168 0.41 -1.93 -11.90
N SER A 169 -0.10 -2.40 -13.03
CA SER A 169 -0.53 -1.54 -14.14
C SER A 169 -1.94 -1.91 -14.60
N SER A 170 -2.68 -0.92 -15.06
CA SER A 170 -3.96 -1.10 -15.75
C SER A 170 -3.75 -0.75 -17.21
N GLY A 171 -3.84 -1.77 -18.06
CA GLY A 171 -3.69 -1.60 -19.50
C GLY A 171 -5.01 -1.21 -20.20
N PRO A 172 -4.97 -1.00 -21.53
CA PRO A 172 -6.18 -0.81 -22.33
C PRO A 172 -7.19 -1.94 -22.09
N GLY A 173 -8.46 -1.60 -21.94
CA GLY A 173 -9.52 -2.57 -21.67
C GLY A 173 -9.61 -3.02 -20.21
N GLN A 174 -9.07 -2.25 -19.27
CA GLN A 174 -9.12 -2.52 -17.82
C GLN A 174 -8.43 -3.83 -17.42
N SER A 175 -7.45 -4.29 -18.18
CA SER A 175 -6.64 -5.43 -17.78
C SER A 175 -5.70 -5.02 -16.66
N ASN A 176 -5.83 -5.66 -15.51
CA ASN A 176 -4.87 -5.50 -14.41
C ASN A 176 -3.72 -6.49 -14.61
N LEU A 177 -2.50 -5.99 -14.55
CA LEU A 177 -1.29 -6.79 -14.56
C LEU A 177 -0.50 -6.52 -13.28
N HIS A 178 -0.27 -7.58 -12.54
CA HIS A 178 0.49 -7.57 -11.29
C HIS A 178 1.77 -8.36 -11.46
N ARG A 179 2.91 -7.79 -11.07
CA ARG A 179 4.23 -8.44 -11.14
C ARG A 179 5.00 -8.17 -9.86
N ASN A 180 5.45 -9.20 -9.19
CA ASN A 180 6.37 -9.05 -8.09
C ASN A 180 7.78 -8.79 -8.62
N VAL A 181 8.37 -7.68 -8.21
CA VAL A 181 9.77 -7.33 -8.46
C VAL A 181 10.53 -7.67 -7.20
N ILE A 182 11.44 -8.64 -7.29
CA ILE A 182 12.24 -9.16 -6.17
C ILE A 182 13.71 -8.86 -6.43
N PHE A 183 14.36 -8.21 -5.48
CA PHE A 183 15.79 -7.87 -5.59
C PHE A 183 16.64 -9.02 -5.07
N GLN A 184 17.72 -9.33 -5.80
CA GLN A 184 18.64 -10.40 -5.45
C GLN A 184 19.44 -10.13 -4.17
N ASN A 185 19.60 -8.87 -3.81
CA ASN A 185 20.39 -8.42 -2.65
C ASN A 185 19.84 -7.10 -2.11
N SER A 186 20.51 -6.53 -1.10
CA SER A 186 20.12 -5.28 -0.44
C SER A 186 20.27 -4.00 -1.30
N LYS A 187 20.73 -4.10 -2.54
CA LYS A 187 20.83 -2.95 -3.45
C LYS A 187 19.50 -2.74 -4.16
N ALA A 188 18.60 -2.06 -3.50
CA ALA A 188 17.32 -1.62 -4.06
C ALA A 188 17.39 -0.13 -4.46
N PRO A 189 16.55 0.32 -5.42
CA PRO A 189 16.44 1.75 -5.75
C PRO A 189 15.89 2.56 -4.58
N ILE A 190 16.04 3.89 -4.65
CA ILE A 190 15.53 4.80 -3.60
C ILE A 190 14.00 4.81 -3.51
N GLN A 191 13.33 4.37 -4.56
CA GLN A 191 11.88 4.17 -4.62
C GLN A 191 11.56 3.04 -5.61
N PRO A 192 10.45 2.32 -5.43
CA PRO A 192 10.03 1.31 -6.39
C PRO A 192 9.51 1.99 -7.66
N PHE A 193 9.76 1.36 -8.80
CA PHE A 193 9.19 1.81 -10.07
C PHE A 193 7.70 1.43 -10.14
N SER A 194 6.85 2.37 -10.50
CA SER A 194 5.40 2.19 -10.49
C SER A 194 4.73 2.79 -11.74
N ILE A 195 3.43 2.59 -11.87
CA ILE A 195 2.60 3.23 -12.90
C ILE A 195 2.69 4.77 -12.85
N VAL A 196 3.06 5.33 -11.70
CA VAL A 196 3.28 6.78 -11.52
C VAL A 196 4.53 7.25 -12.26
N ASP A 197 5.50 6.33 -12.49
CA ASP A 197 6.73 6.64 -13.24
C ASP A 197 6.50 6.46 -14.75
N SER A 198 5.68 5.49 -15.13
CA SER A 198 5.31 5.22 -16.53
C SER A 198 4.01 4.46 -16.61
N ALA A 199 3.09 4.95 -17.41
CA ALA A 199 1.86 4.23 -17.74
C ALA A 199 2.09 3.07 -18.72
N ASN A 200 3.28 2.99 -19.34
CA ASN A 200 3.64 1.89 -20.24
C ASN A 200 4.06 0.64 -19.43
N PRO A 201 3.35 -0.50 -19.57
CA PRO A 201 3.67 -1.73 -18.86
C PRO A 201 4.86 -2.51 -19.46
N GLU A 202 5.42 -2.08 -20.61
CA GLU A 202 6.54 -2.72 -21.30
C GLU A 202 7.92 -2.23 -20.88
#